data_3bee202d0f2f87513c1c8d8f8a4f11e8
#
_entry.id   3bee202d0f2f87513c1c8d8f8a4f11e8
#
_cell.length_a   1.000
_cell.length_b   1.000
_cell.length_c   1.000
_cell.angle_alpha   90.00
_cell.angle_beta   90.00
_cell.angle_gamma   90.00
#
_symmetry.space_group_name_H-M   'P 1'
#
loop_
_entity.id
_entity.type
_entity.pdbx_description
1 polymer ?
#
loop_
_entity_poly.entity_id
_entity_poly.type
_entity_poly.pdbx_seq_one_letter_code
_entity_poly.pdbx_strand_id
1 'polypeptide(L)'
;MSDILKQHRDQIDAIDEQLLKLVNERAAHAREIGELKGGGPIYRPEREAQVLRRLVDLNGGPLPAEAVTAIFRSVMSNCRALEKALTVAF
;
A
#
# COMPACT_ATOMS: atom_id res chain seq x y z
N MET A 1 16.64 -28.89 10.11
CA MET A 1 15.30 -28.34 10.36
C MET A 1 15.34 -26.91 10.84
N SER A 2 16.05 -26.64 11.94
CA SER A 2 16.14 -25.27 12.46
C SER A 2 16.80 -24.32 11.45
N ASP A 3 17.76 -24.82 10.67
CA ASP A 3 18.43 -23.98 9.65
C ASP A 3 17.48 -23.54 8.56
N ILE A 4 16.59 -24.43 8.12
CA ILE A 4 15.62 -24.12 7.09
C ILE A 4 14.61 -23.11 7.61
N LEU A 5 14.16 -23.29 8.83
CA LEU A 5 13.24 -22.36 9.47
C LEU A 5 13.88 -20.97 9.60
N LYS A 6 15.14 -20.94 10.05
CA LYS A 6 15.86 -19.69 10.19
C LYS A 6 16.02 -18.99 8.84
N GLN A 7 16.34 -19.74 7.80
CA GLN A 7 16.49 -19.18 6.45
C GLN A 7 15.20 -18.53 5.98
N HIS A 8 14.06 -19.18 6.22
CA HIS A 8 12.77 -18.60 5.82
C HIS A 8 12.45 -17.34 6.63
N ARG A 9 12.75 -17.35 7.92
CA ARG A 9 12.52 -16.19 8.75
C ARG A 9 13.41 -15.01 8.34
N ASP A 10 14.67 -15.28 7.99
CA ASP A 10 15.58 -14.25 7.51
C ASP A 10 15.07 -13.66 6.20
N GLN A 11 14.53 -14.51 5.31
CA GLN A 11 13.97 -14.05 4.05
C GLN A 11 12.72 -13.21 4.27
N ILE A 12 11.87 -13.62 5.20
CA ILE A 12 10.68 -12.84 5.54
C ILE A 12 11.08 -11.48 6.08
N ASP A 13 12.08 -11.43 6.95
CA ASP A 13 12.55 -10.15 7.49
C ASP A 13 13.04 -9.22 6.37
N ALA A 14 13.78 -9.78 5.41
CA ALA A 14 14.26 -8.99 4.27
C ALA A 14 13.10 -8.49 3.41
N ILE A 15 12.10 -9.34 3.19
CA ILE A 15 10.92 -8.96 2.43
C ILE A 15 10.15 -7.86 3.14
N ASP A 16 10.01 -7.99 4.46
CA ASP A 16 9.31 -6.98 5.25
C ASP A 16 9.99 -5.62 5.14
N GLU A 17 11.32 -5.60 5.13
CA GLU A 17 12.05 -4.34 4.95
C GLU A 17 11.77 -3.73 3.59
N GLN A 18 11.73 -4.56 2.55
CA GLN A 18 11.39 -4.09 1.20
C GLN A 18 9.95 -3.58 1.13
N LEU A 19 9.03 -4.31 1.77
CA LEU A 19 7.64 -3.88 1.81
C LEU A 19 7.50 -2.53 2.50
N LEU A 20 8.17 -2.37 3.63
CA LEU A 20 8.14 -1.11 4.36
C LEU A 20 8.64 0.04 3.49
N LYS A 21 9.76 -0.17 2.80
CA LYS A 21 10.31 0.83 1.90
C LYS A 21 9.34 1.18 0.79
N LEU A 22 8.76 0.16 0.15
CA LEU A 22 7.85 0.38 -0.97
C LEU A 22 6.55 1.05 -0.56
N VAL A 23 6.01 0.65 0.59
CA VAL A 23 4.79 1.29 1.11
C VAL A 23 5.05 2.76 1.40
N ASN A 24 6.21 3.09 1.98
CA ASN A 24 6.56 4.49 2.25
C ASN A 24 6.82 5.29 0.98
N GLU A 25 7.39 4.67 -0.05
CA GLU A 25 7.53 5.33 -1.37
C GLU A 25 6.17 5.65 -1.96
N ARG A 26 5.25 4.70 -1.87
CA ARG A 26 3.89 4.90 -2.35
C ARG A 26 3.21 6.03 -1.58
N ALA A 27 3.41 6.06 -0.26
CA ALA A 27 2.85 7.10 0.58
C ALA A 27 3.41 8.48 0.23
N ALA A 28 4.71 8.55 -0.08
CA ALA A 28 5.33 9.79 -0.49
C ALA A 28 4.72 10.32 -1.79
N HIS A 29 4.48 9.44 -2.76
CA HIS A 29 3.82 9.84 -3.99
C HIS A 29 2.39 10.31 -3.76
N ALA A 30 1.67 9.62 -2.88
CA ALA A 30 0.31 10.02 -2.54
C ALA A 30 0.30 11.42 -1.90
N ARG A 31 1.28 11.70 -1.04
CA ARG A 31 1.41 13.01 -0.41
C ARG A 31 1.66 14.09 -1.45
N GLU A 32 2.52 13.81 -2.43
CA GLU A 32 2.78 14.76 -3.51
C GLU A 32 1.55 15.02 -4.35
N ILE A 33 0.76 13.98 -4.62
CA ILE A 33 -0.50 14.15 -5.34
C ILE A 33 -1.44 15.07 -4.57
N GLY A 34 -1.50 14.89 -3.25
CA GLY A 34 -2.30 15.77 -2.41
C GLY A 34 -1.88 17.22 -2.50
N GLU A 35 -0.56 17.45 -2.51
CA GLU A 35 0.00 18.80 -2.67
C GLU A 35 -0.33 19.39 -4.03
N LEU A 36 -0.18 18.60 -5.08
CA LEU A 36 -0.45 19.07 -6.44
C LEU A 36 -1.91 19.44 -6.64
N LYS A 37 -2.81 18.73 -5.98
CA LYS A 37 -4.23 19.00 -6.11
C LYS A 37 -4.70 20.17 -5.26
N GLY A 38 -3.85 20.65 -4.37
CA GLY A 38 -4.18 21.80 -3.53
C GLY A 38 -5.40 21.58 -2.66
N GLY A 39 -5.57 20.37 -2.13
CA GLY A 39 -6.70 20.06 -1.29
C GLY A 39 -7.95 19.63 -2.04
N GLY A 40 -7.82 19.26 -3.29
CA GLY A 40 -8.94 18.73 -4.07
C GLY A 40 -9.42 17.39 -3.53
N PRO A 41 -10.39 16.76 -4.20
CA PRO A 41 -10.97 15.52 -3.72
C PRO A 41 -9.90 14.45 -3.48
N ILE A 42 -9.91 13.89 -2.29
CA ILE A 42 -8.93 12.90 -1.86
C ILE A 42 -9.39 11.49 -2.18
N TYR A 43 -10.67 11.22 -1.91
CA TYR A 43 -11.23 9.89 -2.11
C TYR A 43 -11.76 9.76 -3.53
N ARG A 44 -11.21 8.78 -4.25
CA ARG A 44 -11.62 8.50 -5.61
C ARG A 44 -11.99 7.02 -5.72
N PRO A 45 -13.24 6.68 -5.47
CA PRO A 45 -13.65 5.27 -5.43
C PRO A 45 -13.42 4.55 -6.76
N GLU A 46 -13.58 5.22 -7.89
CA GLU A 46 -13.34 4.58 -9.18
C GLU A 46 -11.88 4.21 -9.37
N ARG A 47 -10.99 5.12 -8.97
CA ARG A 47 -9.56 4.86 -9.06
C ARG A 47 -9.15 3.72 -8.14
N GLU A 48 -9.68 3.72 -6.92
CA GLU A 48 -9.35 2.67 -5.96
C GLU A 48 -9.87 1.32 -6.44
N ALA A 49 -11.05 1.28 -7.02
CA ALA A 49 -11.59 0.04 -7.57
C ALA A 49 -10.73 -0.47 -8.72
N GLN A 50 -10.24 0.42 -9.59
CA GLN A 50 -9.34 0.04 -10.66
C GLN A 50 -8.04 -0.56 -10.15
N VAL A 51 -7.45 0.07 -9.13
CA VAL A 51 -6.20 -0.41 -8.53
C VAL A 51 -6.40 -1.80 -7.94
N LEU A 52 -7.48 -1.99 -7.19
CA LEU A 52 -7.76 -3.29 -6.58
C LEU A 52 -7.97 -4.37 -7.62
N ARG A 53 -8.73 -4.08 -8.66
CA ARG A 53 -8.98 -5.05 -9.73
C ARG A 53 -7.69 -5.45 -10.43
N ARG A 54 -6.86 -4.46 -10.74
CA ARG A 54 -5.58 -4.71 -11.37
C ARG A 54 -4.69 -5.61 -10.51
N LEU A 55 -4.63 -5.32 -9.22
CA LEU A 55 -3.78 -6.09 -8.30
C LEU A 55 -4.29 -7.51 -8.13
N VAL A 56 -5.60 -7.69 -8.05
CA VAL A 56 -6.19 -9.02 -8.00
C VAL A 56 -5.85 -9.80 -9.28
N ASP A 57 -5.95 -9.15 -10.43
CA ASP A 57 -5.63 -9.79 -11.71
C ASP A 57 -4.16 -10.17 -11.79
N LEU A 58 -3.28 -9.38 -11.21
CA LEU A 58 -1.84 -9.65 -11.20
C LEU A 58 -1.45 -10.69 -10.16
N ASN A 59 -2.31 -10.97 -9.21
CA ASN A 59 -1.99 -11.84 -8.09
C ASN A 59 -1.82 -13.29 -8.53
N GLY A 60 -0.63 -13.84 -8.29
CA GLY A 60 -0.35 -15.24 -8.57
C GLY A 60 -0.43 -16.14 -7.35
N GLY A 61 -0.89 -15.62 -6.24
CA GLY A 61 -0.93 -16.39 -5.00
C GLY A 61 0.42 -16.45 -4.34
N PRO A 62 0.55 -17.09 -3.19
CA PRO A 62 -0.45 -17.92 -2.52
C PRO A 62 -1.54 -17.17 -1.76
N LEU A 63 -1.47 -15.82 -1.68
CA LEU A 63 -2.55 -15.08 -1.02
C LEU A 63 -3.82 -15.11 -1.87
N PRO A 64 -4.98 -15.33 -1.24
CA PRO A 64 -6.24 -15.24 -1.97
C PRO A 64 -6.59 -13.78 -2.30
N ALA A 65 -7.49 -13.61 -3.26
CA ALA A 65 -7.89 -12.27 -3.72
C ALA A 65 -8.42 -11.40 -2.58
N GLU A 66 -9.17 -11.99 -1.65
CA GLU A 66 -9.72 -11.23 -0.51
C GLU A 66 -8.61 -10.65 0.37
N ALA A 67 -7.54 -11.43 0.56
CA ALA A 67 -6.41 -10.98 1.38
C ALA A 67 -5.68 -9.83 0.68
N VAL A 68 -5.45 -9.96 -0.63
CA VAL A 68 -4.82 -8.89 -1.41
C VAL A 68 -5.65 -7.62 -1.34
N THR A 69 -6.96 -7.75 -1.50
CA THR A 69 -7.87 -6.61 -1.43
C THR A 69 -7.81 -5.93 -0.07
N ALA A 70 -7.83 -6.72 1.00
CA ALA A 70 -7.80 -6.16 2.37
C ALA A 70 -6.51 -5.40 2.62
N ILE A 71 -5.38 -5.97 2.22
CA ILE A 71 -4.08 -5.35 2.42
C ILE A 71 -4.02 -4.00 1.69
N PHE A 72 -4.41 -3.99 0.41
CA PHE A 72 -4.29 -2.76 -0.38
C PHE A 72 -5.33 -1.73 -0.03
N ARG A 73 -6.49 -2.14 0.45
CA ARG A 73 -7.44 -1.17 1.01
C ARG A 73 -6.84 -0.45 2.21
N SER A 74 -6.14 -1.19 3.07
CA SER A 74 -5.46 -0.58 4.20
C SER A 74 -4.37 0.39 3.74
N VAL A 75 -3.57 -0.01 2.75
CA VAL A 75 -2.52 0.84 2.19
C VAL A 75 -3.14 2.13 1.64
N MET A 76 -4.20 2.02 0.84
CA MET A 76 -4.83 3.18 0.23
C MET A 76 -5.47 4.10 1.27
N SER A 77 -6.06 3.52 2.30
CA SER A 77 -6.66 4.29 3.38
C SER A 77 -5.62 5.11 4.12
N ASN A 78 -4.48 4.50 4.41
CA ASN A 78 -3.40 5.20 5.10
C ASN A 78 -2.76 6.28 4.23
N CYS A 79 -2.69 6.05 2.92
CA CYS A 79 -2.19 7.07 2.00
C CYS A 79 -3.15 8.26 1.90
N ARG A 80 -4.46 7.99 1.89
CA ARG A 80 -5.45 9.07 1.90
C ARG A 80 -5.33 9.93 3.15
N ALA A 81 -5.04 9.30 4.28
CA ALA A 81 -4.87 10.03 5.53
C ALA A 81 -3.74 11.04 5.43
N LEU A 82 -2.67 10.69 4.72
CA LEU A 82 -1.57 11.62 4.49
C LEU A 82 -1.98 12.82 3.65
N GLU A 83 -2.75 12.58 2.59
CA GLU A 83 -3.25 13.67 1.74
C GLU A 83 -4.12 14.62 2.56
N LYS A 84 -4.96 14.07 3.40
CA LYS A 84 -5.83 14.86 4.27
C LYS A 84 -5.01 15.65 5.29
N ALA A 85 -3.98 15.05 5.85
CA ALA A 85 -3.13 15.71 6.84
C ALA A 85 -2.47 16.94 6.26
N LEU A 86 -2.08 16.91 4.99
CA LEU A 86 -1.49 18.07 4.33
C LEU A 86 -2.46 19.24 4.26
N THR A 87 -3.73 18.97 4.01
CA THR A 87 -4.73 20.00 3.94
C THR A 87 -5.05 20.61 5.30
N VAL A 88 -4.88 19.85 6.36
CA VAL A 88 -5.27 20.26 7.71
C VAL A 88 -4.13 20.94 8.44
N ALA A 89 -2.94 20.68 8.05
CA ALA A 89 -1.78 21.20 8.75
C ALA A 89 -1.81 22.72 8.75
N PHE A 90 -2.10 23.28 9.79
CA PHE A 90 -2.19 24.59 9.99
C PHE A 90 -1.75 25.04 10.96
#